data_9234090327fd87b48063f8e19783bde0
#
_entry.id   9234090327fd87b48063f8e19783bde0
#
_cell.length_a   1.000
_cell.length_b   1.000
_cell.length_c   1.000
_cell.angle_alpha   90.00
_cell.angle_beta   90.00
_cell.angle_gamma   90.00
#
_symmetry.space_group_name_H-M   'P 1'
#
loop_
_entity.id
_entity.type
_entity.pdbx_description
1 polymer ?
#
loop_
_entity_poly.entity_id
_entity_poly.type
_entity_poly.pdbx_seq_one_letter_code
_entity_poly.pdbx_strand_id
1 'polypeptide(L)'
;MHLSPYPRSRATARCLSLASVVLAMVATTPAAAQAPTAPKVLRLAMASETGFDPARTGDARSSLIHSHIFEPLLGYDPLARPVKLRPRTAAAMPEASSDFRVWTVKLRPGILFTEHPSFGGKPRELVAADYAYSFARIADPANKSPGWSSLEQAGISGLAARRREAIDGKQAFDYDRPIEGLRVLDRYTLQFRLDVSRPRFDQQLADNSLAAVAREVIQAHGELSMQHPIGTGPFKLGEWRRASRIVLERNPLYRDVRYHAEPAANDAEGQAMLAQLKGRRLPMVDRVEVAVIDELQPIWLAFLNRETDWVDLPDIFSDVALPGGRVAPNLAKRGIRSERTVMPSTYYTMFNMEHPLVGGYAPAQVALRRAIALGIDVPREIGLLRHGAAVAAQSPITLNMSGYDTAYRSEMSEYSPSKARALLDLYGYLDRNGDGWRDQPDGSPLLLEMASQPTHETRTMDELMKRNMTALGLRIDFKVAQWPEQYKAARAGKLMLWSVSGRASSPDGLQGLLRYNGAASGGINLSRFNLPQMNALIERLLLLPDGPEREALFLEAKRLTAAWMPYKLRSHLIASAMTQPWLVGYRRPLFWSNWFDVVDVLPRN
;
A
#
# COMPACT_ATOMS: atom_id res chain seq x y z
N MET A 1 65.90 68.29 -5.21
CA MET A 1 66.34 69.57 -5.88
C MET A 1 65.10 70.28 -6.41
N HIS A 2 64.84 71.43 -5.85
CA HIS A 2 64.23 72.68 -6.39
C HIS A 2 62.84 72.57 -7.05
N LEU A 3 61.88 73.07 -6.39
CA LEU A 3 61.39 74.49 -6.11
C LEU A 3 60.26 74.90 -7.08
N SER A 4 59.15 75.16 -6.48
CA SER A 4 58.03 76.12 -6.69
C SER A 4 58.39 77.40 -7.54
N PRO A 5 57.48 78.32 -7.93
CA PRO A 5 56.15 78.61 -7.33
C PRO A 5 55.06 79.14 -8.29
N TYR A 6 53.93 79.47 -7.70
CA TYR A 6 52.74 80.30 -8.10
C TYR A 6 53.00 81.60 -8.86
N PRO A 7 52.00 82.26 -9.53
CA PRO A 7 51.17 83.19 -8.77
C PRO A 7 49.67 83.32 -9.11
N ARG A 8 48.99 83.92 -8.17
CA ARG A 8 47.58 84.38 -8.13
C ARG A 8 47.27 85.55 -9.08
N SER A 9 46.01 85.69 -9.60
CA SER A 9 45.38 86.97 -9.78
C SER A 9 43.85 86.88 -9.64
N ARG A 10 43.30 87.88 -9.01
CA ARG A 10 41.90 88.18 -8.63
C ARG A 10 41.12 88.83 -9.78
N ALA A 11 39.81 88.64 -9.72
CA ALA A 11 38.69 89.61 -9.83
C ALA A 11 37.63 89.12 -10.81
N THR A 12 36.40 89.24 -10.61
CA THR A 12 35.37 90.12 -10.07
C THR A 12 34.00 89.53 -10.43
N ALA A 13 33.06 89.73 -9.54
CA ALA A 13 31.66 89.28 -9.60
C ALA A 13 30.85 89.95 -10.73
N ARG A 14 29.88 89.16 -11.29
CA ARG A 14 28.60 89.68 -11.77
C ARG A 14 27.50 88.64 -11.60
N CYS A 15 26.46 89.04 -10.87
CA CYS A 15 25.20 88.27 -10.69
C CYS A 15 24.42 88.16 -12.01
N LEU A 16 23.89 87.01 -12.31
CA LEU A 16 22.69 86.81 -13.12
C LEU A 16 21.94 85.62 -12.64
N SER A 17 20.72 85.83 -12.17
CA SER A 17 19.72 84.85 -11.74
C SER A 17 19.22 84.02 -12.94
N LEU A 18 19.29 82.68 -12.87
CA LEU A 18 18.55 81.84 -13.75
C LEU A 18 17.92 80.66 -12.94
N ALA A 19 16.66 80.43 -13.23
CA ALA A 19 15.75 79.53 -12.59
C ALA A 19 16.25 78.06 -12.56
N SER A 20 16.23 77.46 -11.37
CA SER A 20 16.55 76.04 -11.18
C SER A 20 15.34 75.16 -11.57
N VAL A 21 15.42 74.50 -12.71
CA VAL A 21 14.54 73.34 -13.05
C VAL A 21 15.12 72.10 -12.33
N VAL A 22 14.45 71.65 -11.25
CA VAL A 22 14.77 70.39 -10.57
C VAL A 22 14.22 69.26 -11.41
N LEU A 23 15.07 68.58 -12.17
CA LEU A 23 14.79 67.37 -12.86
C LEU A 23 14.88 66.23 -11.84
N ALA A 24 13.73 65.73 -11.29
CA ALA A 24 13.68 64.60 -10.44
C ALA A 24 14.00 63.36 -11.28
N MET A 25 15.23 62.87 -11.24
CA MET A 25 15.55 61.46 -11.69
C MET A 25 14.90 60.49 -10.75
N VAL A 26 13.77 59.91 -11.19
CA VAL A 26 13.22 58.71 -10.58
C VAL A 26 14.21 57.57 -10.88
N ALA A 27 15.03 57.24 -9.90
CA ALA A 27 15.85 56.01 -9.94
C ALA A 27 14.91 54.82 -9.89
N THR A 28 14.56 54.27 -11.06
CA THR A 28 13.97 52.93 -11.15
C THR A 28 15.05 51.92 -10.74
N THR A 29 15.02 51.51 -9.47
CA THR A 29 15.76 50.34 -9.04
C THR A 29 15.26 49.17 -9.88
N PRO A 30 16.13 48.45 -10.65
CA PRO A 30 15.72 47.23 -11.31
C PRO A 30 15.27 46.27 -10.22
N ALA A 31 14.02 45.80 -10.30
CA ALA A 31 13.55 44.69 -9.49
C ALA A 31 14.57 43.58 -9.69
N ALA A 32 15.32 43.27 -8.64
CA ALA A 32 16.25 42.16 -8.68
C ALA A 32 15.45 40.91 -9.08
N ALA A 33 15.64 40.45 -10.32
CA ALA A 33 15.13 39.19 -10.77
C ALA A 33 15.69 38.14 -9.81
N GLN A 34 14.84 37.56 -8.98
CA GLN A 34 15.24 36.48 -8.09
C GLN A 34 15.91 35.42 -8.98
N ALA A 35 17.18 35.13 -8.69
CA ALA A 35 17.89 34.07 -9.37
C ALA A 35 17.02 32.80 -9.30
N PRO A 36 16.88 32.04 -10.41
CA PRO A 36 16.08 30.85 -10.42
C PRO A 36 16.57 29.92 -9.30
N THR A 37 15.71 29.67 -8.32
CA THR A 37 16.01 28.72 -7.25
C THR A 37 16.29 27.37 -7.88
N ALA A 38 17.38 26.71 -7.49
CA ALA A 38 17.72 25.37 -7.99
C ALA A 38 16.52 24.43 -7.82
N PRO A 39 16.23 23.58 -8.82
CA PRO A 39 15.06 22.70 -8.78
C PRO A 39 15.14 21.77 -7.56
N LYS A 40 14.01 21.58 -6.88
CA LYS A 40 13.88 20.64 -5.77
C LYS A 40 13.78 19.23 -6.33
N VAL A 41 14.80 18.41 -6.08
CA VAL A 41 14.89 17.03 -6.58
C VAL A 41 14.78 16.04 -5.44
N LEU A 42 13.77 15.18 -5.50
CA LEU A 42 13.64 14.00 -4.65
C LEU A 42 14.42 12.83 -5.30
N ARG A 43 15.35 12.23 -4.56
CA ARG A 43 16.19 11.12 -5.05
C ARG A 43 15.90 9.84 -4.29
N LEU A 44 15.63 8.78 -5.04
CA LEU A 44 15.24 7.48 -4.52
C LEU A 44 16.05 6.37 -5.20
N ALA A 45 16.07 5.20 -4.57
CA ALA A 45 16.49 3.96 -5.21
C ALA A 45 15.42 2.89 -4.99
N MET A 46 15.17 2.07 -6.01
CA MET A 46 14.25 0.94 -5.93
C MET A 46 14.68 -0.17 -6.89
N ALA A 47 14.18 -1.39 -6.67
CA ALA A 47 14.38 -2.48 -7.61
C ALA A 47 13.56 -2.28 -8.90
N SER A 48 13.84 -3.10 -9.92
CA SER A 48 13.28 -3.01 -11.27
C SER A 48 11.74 -3.06 -11.30
N GLU A 49 11.19 -2.33 -12.24
CA GLU A 49 9.78 -2.20 -12.57
C GLU A 49 9.41 -2.94 -13.87
N THR A 50 8.12 -3.16 -14.12
CA THR A 50 7.64 -3.82 -15.35
C THR A 50 7.07 -2.85 -16.39
N GLY A 51 6.54 -1.71 -15.98
CA GLY A 51 5.95 -0.69 -16.85
C GLY A 51 4.90 0.15 -16.13
N PHE A 52 4.22 1.07 -16.85
CA PHE A 52 3.42 2.13 -16.21
C PHE A 52 1.98 2.23 -16.72
N ASP A 53 1.38 1.16 -17.21
CA ASP A 53 -0.04 1.13 -17.57
C ASP A 53 -0.88 0.65 -16.35
N PRO A 54 -1.81 1.47 -15.80
CA PRO A 54 -2.58 1.11 -14.62
C PRO A 54 -3.34 -0.21 -14.75
N ALA A 55 -3.91 -0.50 -15.91
CA ALA A 55 -4.71 -1.70 -16.14
C ALA A 55 -3.88 -2.99 -16.23
N ARG A 56 -2.58 -2.90 -16.56
CA ARG A 56 -1.70 -4.06 -16.85
C ARG A 56 -0.63 -4.29 -15.78
N THR A 57 -0.43 -3.32 -14.90
CA THR A 57 0.64 -3.33 -13.90
C THR A 57 0.15 -3.94 -12.59
N GLY A 58 0.89 -4.93 -12.06
CA GLY A 58 0.54 -5.63 -10.82
C GLY A 58 1.61 -5.62 -9.74
N ASP A 59 2.78 -5.06 -10.01
CA ASP A 59 3.87 -4.98 -9.05
C ASP A 59 3.89 -3.63 -8.30
N ALA A 60 4.37 -3.66 -7.06
CA ALA A 60 4.35 -2.50 -6.18
C ALA A 60 5.28 -1.36 -6.66
N ARG A 61 6.37 -1.67 -7.39
CA ARG A 61 7.35 -0.69 -7.85
C ARG A 61 6.81 0.11 -9.02
N SER A 62 6.25 -0.57 -10.01
CA SER A 62 5.51 0.07 -11.10
C SER A 62 4.34 0.89 -10.57
N SER A 63 3.58 0.36 -9.60
CA SER A 63 2.46 1.08 -8.96
C SER A 63 2.92 2.34 -8.23
N LEU A 64 4.08 2.32 -7.59
CA LEU A 64 4.67 3.51 -6.97
C LEU A 64 4.89 4.62 -8.00
N ILE A 65 5.42 4.31 -9.18
CA ILE A 65 5.70 5.31 -10.22
C ILE A 65 4.40 5.80 -10.88
N HIS A 66 3.58 4.88 -11.41
CA HIS A 66 2.42 5.28 -12.19
C HIS A 66 1.34 6.00 -11.36
N SER A 67 1.28 5.77 -10.02
CA SER A 67 0.35 6.47 -9.12
C SER A 67 0.61 7.99 -8.99
N HIS A 68 1.74 8.47 -9.49
CA HIS A 68 2.08 9.89 -9.56
C HIS A 68 1.79 10.50 -10.94
N ILE A 69 1.57 9.67 -11.95
CA ILE A 69 1.27 10.08 -13.33
C ILE A 69 -0.24 10.03 -13.57
N PHE A 70 -0.90 8.98 -13.08
CA PHE A 70 -2.33 8.77 -13.24
C PHE A 70 -3.09 9.02 -11.94
N GLU A 71 -4.35 9.42 -12.04
CA GLU A 71 -5.17 9.71 -10.88
C GLU A 71 -6.48 8.91 -10.90
N PRO A 72 -6.80 8.21 -9.79
CA PRO A 72 -8.13 7.65 -9.57
C PRO A 72 -9.14 8.74 -9.18
N LEU A 73 -10.42 8.38 -9.09
CA LEU A 73 -11.51 9.29 -8.68
C LEU A 73 -11.31 9.83 -7.27
N LEU A 74 -10.96 8.95 -6.35
CA LEU A 74 -10.67 9.26 -4.94
C LEU A 74 -9.22 8.96 -4.61
N GLY A 75 -8.78 9.40 -3.46
CA GLY A 75 -7.49 9.08 -2.86
C GLY A 75 -7.61 9.05 -1.35
N TYR A 76 -6.49 8.90 -0.67
CA TYR A 76 -6.45 8.86 0.79
C TYR A 76 -5.83 10.14 1.35
N ASP A 77 -6.30 10.53 2.53
CA ASP A 77 -5.64 11.59 3.31
C ASP A 77 -4.25 11.10 3.75
N PRO A 78 -3.18 11.89 3.52
CA PRO A 78 -1.82 11.42 3.80
C PRO A 78 -1.52 11.19 5.28
N LEU A 79 -2.20 11.90 6.19
CA LEU A 79 -1.92 11.85 7.61
C LEU A 79 -3.04 11.22 8.46
N ALA A 80 -4.27 11.12 7.95
CA ALA A 80 -5.39 10.59 8.74
C ALA A 80 -5.13 9.16 9.22
N ARG A 81 -5.30 8.97 10.51
CA ARG A 81 -5.27 7.67 11.19
C ARG A 81 -6.41 7.65 12.24
N PRO A 82 -7.46 6.84 12.07
CA PRO A 82 -7.73 5.90 10.97
C PRO A 82 -7.74 6.54 9.59
N VAL A 83 -7.50 5.72 8.56
CA VAL A 83 -7.39 6.16 7.17
C VAL A 83 -8.71 6.75 6.67
N LYS A 84 -8.66 7.88 5.96
CA LYS A 84 -9.83 8.55 5.37
C LYS A 84 -9.69 8.68 3.86
N LEU A 85 -10.76 8.45 3.14
CA LEU A 85 -10.89 8.79 1.73
C LEU A 85 -11.10 10.29 1.53
N ARG A 86 -10.64 10.80 0.40
CA ARG A 86 -10.89 12.18 -0.04
C ARG A 86 -11.06 12.26 -1.57
N PRO A 87 -11.77 13.25 -2.09
CA PRO A 87 -11.84 13.49 -3.53
C PRO A 87 -10.45 13.77 -4.11
N ARG A 88 -10.14 13.19 -5.28
CA ARG A 88 -8.91 13.48 -6.03
C ARG A 88 -9.22 14.17 -7.35
N THR A 89 -9.78 13.47 -8.32
CA THR A 89 -10.36 14.05 -9.53
C THR A 89 -11.86 14.27 -9.42
N ALA A 90 -12.53 13.57 -8.52
CA ALA A 90 -13.90 13.85 -8.14
C ALA A 90 -14.03 15.25 -7.48
N ALA A 91 -15.13 15.93 -7.73
CA ALA A 91 -15.44 17.24 -7.15
C ALA A 91 -15.79 17.15 -5.65
N ALA A 92 -16.45 16.05 -5.26
CA ALA A 92 -16.87 15.72 -3.90
C ALA A 92 -16.80 14.19 -3.69
N MET A 93 -17.09 13.73 -2.47
CA MET A 93 -17.30 12.30 -2.23
C MET A 93 -18.51 11.81 -3.06
N PRO A 94 -18.48 10.53 -3.53
CA PRO A 94 -19.60 9.97 -4.30
C PRO A 94 -20.92 9.98 -3.54
N GLU A 95 -22.02 10.21 -4.27
CA GLU A 95 -23.37 10.07 -3.75
C GLU A 95 -23.83 8.61 -3.92
N ALA A 96 -24.19 7.93 -2.82
CA ALA A 96 -24.72 6.58 -2.85
C ALA A 96 -26.23 6.56 -2.66
N SER A 97 -26.93 5.63 -3.34
CA SER A 97 -28.32 5.31 -3.02
C SER A 97 -28.44 4.69 -1.62
N SER A 98 -29.63 4.74 -1.02
CA SER A 98 -29.86 4.18 0.32
C SER A 98 -29.57 2.68 0.44
N ASP A 99 -29.67 1.94 -0.66
CA ASP A 99 -29.34 0.52 -0.76
C ASP A 99 -27.89 0.25 -1.21
N PHE A 100 -27.07 1.29 -1.40
CA PHE A 100 -25.68 1.23 -1.85
C PHE A 100 -25.46 0.46 -3.18
N ARG A 101 -26.49 0.43 -4.05
CA ARG A 101 -26.40 -0.20 -5.36
C ARG A 101 -26.16 0.79 -6.50
N VAL A 102 -26.41 2.07 -6.27
CA VAL A 102 -26.14 3.14 -7.24
C VAL A 102 -25.20 4.15 -6.62
N TRP A 103 -24.10 4.43 -7.33
CA TRP A 103 -23.11 5.40 -6.92
C TRP A 103 -22.89 6.42 -8.01
N THR A 104 -23.01 7.70 -7.69
CA THR A 104 -22.84 8.80 -8.64
C THR A 104 -21.63 9.63 -8.26
N VAL A 105 -20.72 9.83 -9.22
CA VAL A 105 -19.48 10.58 -9.06
C VAL A 105 -19.48 11.75 -10.02
N LYS A 106 -19.30 12.97 -9.52
CA LYS A 106 -19.09 14.19 -10.31
C LYS A 106 -17.62 14.51 -10.37
N LEU A 107 -17.08 14.66 -11.56
CA LEU A 107 -15.70 15.06 -11.80
C LEU A 107 -15.52 16.57 -11.62
N ARG A 108 -14.34 16.96 -11.25
CA ARG A 108 -13.90 18.36 -11.22
C ARG A 108 -13.59 18.79 -12.66
N PRO A 109 -14.25 19.82 -13.22
CA PRO A 109 -13.92 20.35 -14.55
C PRO A 109 -12.51 20.94 -14.61
N GLY A 110 -11.93 21.05 -15.82
CA GLY A 110 -10.65 21.71 -16.06
C GLY A 110 -9.41 20.88 -15.73
N ILE A 111 -9.54 19.59 -15.43
CA ILE A 111 -8.40 18.68 -15.26
C ILE A 111 -7.88 18.29 -16.63
N LEU A 112 -6.57 18.48 -16.90
CA LEU A 112 -5.96 18.22 -18.19
C LEU A 112 -5.02 17.02 -18.12
N PHE A 113 -5.02 16.21 -19.18
CA PHE A 113 -3.93 15.27 -19.44
C PHE A 113 -2.66 16.03 -19.85
N THR A 114 -1.49 15.44 -19.58
CA THR A 114 -0.23 15.92 -20.14
C THR A 114 -0.27 15.86 -21.67
N GLU A 115 0.47 16.75 -22.34
CA GLU A 115 0.50 16.85 -23.78
C GLU A 115 0.91 15.53 -24.45
N HIS A 116 0.23 15.21 -25.57
CA HIS A 116 0.55 14.04 -26.39
C HIS A 116 0.18 14.32 -27.85
N PRO A 117 0.95 13.79 -28.85
CA PRO A 117 0.66 13.98 -30.27
C PRO A 117 -0.75 13.56 -30.69
N SER A 118 -1.31 12.51 -30.08
CA SER A 118 -2.68 12.04 -30.35
C SER A 118 -3.77 13.08 -30.05
N PHE A 119 -3.45 14.15 -29.34
CA PHE A 119 -4.39 15.26 -29.04
C PHE A 119 -4.39 16.36 -30.10
N GLY A 120 -3.56 16.23 -31.15
CA GLY A 120 -3.49 17.18 -32.26
C GLY A 120 -3.09 18.60 -31.84
N GLY A 121 -2.26 18.74 -30.78
CA GLY A 121 -1.79 20.02 -30.24
C GLY A 121 -2.84 20.78 -29.41
N LYS A 122 -3.98 20.16 -29.08
CA LYS A 122 -5.04 20.76 -28.25
C LYS A 122 -4.99 20.24 -26.83
N PRO A 123 -5.31 21.09 -25.81
CA PRO A 123 -5.49 20.61 -24.45
C PRO A 123 -6.57 19.52 -24.37
N ARG A 124 -6.26 18.39 -23.74
CA ARG A 124 -7.19 17.26 -23.56
C ARG A 124 -7.69 17.22 -22.11
N GLU A 125 -8.94 17.58 -21.94
CA GLU A 125 -9.58 17.58 -20.63
C GLU A 125 -10.08 16.19 -20.25
N LEU A 126 -9.91 15.82 -18.97
CA LEU A 126 -10.44 14.63 -18.34
C LEU A 126 -11.97 14.68 -18.28
N VAL A 127 -12.63 13.65 -18.77
CA VAL A 127 -14.09 13.52 -18.76
C VAL A 127 -14.55 12.18 -18.20
N ALA A 128 -15.85 12.05 -17.88
CA ALA A 128 -16.41 10.82 -17.29
C ALA A 128 -16.20 9.57 -18.17
N ALA A 129 -16.20 9.74 -19.49
CA ALA A 129 -15.95 8.65 -20.44
C ALA A 129 -14.55 8.03 -20.30
N ASP A 130 -13.54 8.80 -19.87
CA ASP A 130 -12.18 8.28 -19.66
C ASP A 130 -12.14 7.27 -18.52
N TYR A 131 -12.90 7.51 -17.45
CA TYR A 131 -13.05 6.54 -16.37
C TYR A 131 -13.86 5.32 -16.80
N ALA A 132 -14.98 5.50 -17.51
CA ALA A 132 -15.74 4.38 -18.03
C ALA A 132 -14.86 3.47 -18.90
N TYR A 133 -14.01 4.06 -19.77
CA TYR A 133 -13.04 3.34 -20.55
C TYR A 133 -12.00 2.62 -19.69
N SER A 134 -11.44 3.29 -18.67
CA SER A 134 -10.43 2.70 -17.77
C SER A 134 -10.99 1.49 -17.00
N PHE A 135 -12.22 1.58 -16.48
CA PHE A 135 -12.89 0.44 -15.84
C PHE A 135 -13.12 -0.73 -16.81
N ALA A 136 -13.56 -0.44 -18.04
CA ALA A 136 -13.73 -1.44 -19.09
C ALA A 136 -12.41 -2.13 -19.44
N ARG A 137 -11.27 -1.41 -19.44
CA ARG A 137 -9.94 -1.98 -19.68
C ARG A 137 -9.52 -3.04 -18.65
N ILE A 138 -9.91 -2.90 -17.39
CA ILE A 138 -9.68 -3.92 -16.36
C ILE A 138 -10.44 -5.22 -16.69
N ALA A 139 -11.65 -5.08 -17.27
CA ALA A 139 -12.47 -6.22 -17.65
C ALA A 139 -12.02 -6.87 -18.96
N ASP A 140 -11.29 -6.19 -19.82
CA ASP A 140 -10.77 -6.76 -21.06
C ASP A 140 -9.78 -7.90 -20.78
N PRO A 141 -10.08 -9.15 -21.21
CA PRO A 141 -9.20 -10.29 -20.97
C PRO A 141 -7.81 -10.15 -21.63
N ALA A 142 -7.69 -9.37 -22.73
CA ALA A 142 -6.42 -9.14 -23.40
C ALA A 142 -5.42 -8.37 -22.53
N ASN A 143 -5.89 -7.50 -21.64
CA ASN A 143 -5.04 -6.75 -20.71
C ASN A 143 -4.49 -7.63 -19.57
N LYS A 144 -5.06 -8.81 -19.32
CA LYS A 144 -4.68 -9.72 -18.21
C LYS A 144 -4.55 -8.98 -16.87
N SER A 145 -5.47 -8.04 -16.64
CA SER A 145 -5.39 -7.12 -15.51
C SER A 145 -5.35 -7.84 -14.16
N PRO A 146 -4.37 -7.55 -13.30
CA PRO A 146 -4.35 -8.08 -11.94
C PRO A 146 -5.48 -7.50 -11.07
N GLY A 147 -6.04 -6.33 -11.45
CA GLY A 147 -7.17 -5.68 -10.78
C GLY A 147 -8.53 -6.34 -11.04
N TRP A 148 -8.64 -7.28 -12.01
CA TRP A 148 -9.91 -7.85 -12.39
C TRP A 148 -10.66 -8.52 -11.23
N SER A 149 -10.00 -9.35 -10.44
CA SER A 149 -10.65 -10.07 -9.34
C SER A 149 -11.31 -9.12 -8.32
N SER A 150 -10.68 -8.01 -8.01
CA SER A 150 -11.24 -6.99 -7.12
C SER A 150 -12.45 -6.29 -7.75
N LEU A 151 -12.36 -5.94 -9.04
CA LEU A 151 -13.43 -5.28 -9.76
C LEU A 151 -14.62 -6.21 -10.01
N GLU A 152 -14.38 -7.50 -10.26
CA GLU A 152 -15.43 -8.52 -10.37
C GLU A 152 -16.22 -8.64 -9.07
N GLN A 153 -15.54 -8.66 -7.92
CA GLN A 153 -16.18 -8.69 -6.60
C GLN A 153 -17.00 -7.43 -6.30
N ALA A 154 -16.62 -6.29 -6.86
CA ALA A 154 -17.43 -5.06 -6.75
C ALA A 154 -18.82 -5.24 -7.37
N GLY A 155 -18.96 -6.09 -8.38
CA GLY A 155 -20.24 -6.46 -8.97
C GLY A 155 -20.89 -5.36 -9.81
N ILE A 156 -20.10 -4.67 -10.65
CA ILE A 156 -20.64 -3.67 -11.60
C ILE A 156 -21.49 -4.40 -12.64
N SER A 157 -22.77 -4.02 -12.72
CA SER A 157 -23.78 -4.70 -13.56
C SER A 157 -23.34 -4.79 -15.02
N GLY A 158 -23.39 -6.00 -15.58
CA GLY A 158 -23.05 -6.29 -16.97
C GLY A 158 -21.54 -6.36 -17.27
N LEU A 159 -20.64 -5.91 -16.37
CA LEU A 159 -19.20 -5.87 -16.64
C LEU A 159 -18.58 -7.28 -16.75
N ALA A 160 -18.92 -8.18 -15.81
CA ALA A 160 -18.43 -9.56 -15.83
C ALA A 160 -19.02 -10.36 -17.00
N ALA A 161 -20.28 -10.09 -17.37
CA ALA A 161 -20.89 -10.70 -18.55
C ALA A 161 -20.15 -10.29 -19.83
N ARG A 162 -19.82 -9.00 -19.98
CA ARG A 162 -19.06 -8.49 -21.12
C ARG A 162 -17.69 -9.17 -21.25
N ARG A 163 -16.98 -9.37 -20.13
CA ARG A 163 -15.70 -10.11 -20.13
C ARG A 163 -15.89 -11.56 -20.58
N ARG A 164 -16.91 -12.25 -20.07
CA ARG A 164 -17.21 -13.64 -20.47
C ARG A 164 -17.52 -13.75 -21.94
N GLU A 165 -18.34 -12.84 -22.49
CA GLU A 165 -18.63 -12.80 -23.93
C GLU A 165 -17.36 -12.72 -24.78
N ALA A 166 -16.38 -11.88 -24.38
CA ALA A 166 -15.10 -11.77 -25.10
C ALA A 166 -14.26 -13.04 -25.00
N ILE A 167 -14.25 -13.72 -23.84
CA ILE A 167 -13.51 -14.98 -23.62
C ILE A 167 -14.15 -16.12 -24.43
N ASP A 168 -15.45 -16.33 -24.26
CA ASP A 168 -16.19 -17.46 -24.86
C ASP A 168 -16.29 -17.30 -26.37
N GLY A 169 -16.55 -16.08 -26.84
CA GLY A 169 -16.59 -15.74 -28.26
C GLY A 169 -15.23 -15.63 -28.95
N LYS A 170 -14.10 -15.69 -28.18
CA LYS A 170 -12.73 -15.49 -28.69
C LYS A 170 -12.60 -14.23 -29.56
N GLN A 171 -13.26 -13.16 -29.17
CA GLN A 171 -13.31 -11.90 -29.90
C GLN A 171 -12.73 -10.75 -29.08
N ALA A 172 -12.37 -9.65 -29.75
CA ALA A 172 -11.90 -8.45 -29.10
C ALA A 172 -12.98 -7.89 -28.17
N PHE A 173 -12.54 -7.33 -27.05
CA PHE A 173 -13.44 -6.65 -26.11
C PHE A 173 -13.99 -5.37 -26.76
N ASP A 174 -15.30 -5.28 -26.89
CA ASP A 174 -15.98 -4.14 -27.51
C ASP A 174 -16.14 -3.00 -26.47
N TYR A 175 -15.32 -1.98 -26.58
CA TYR A 175 -15.32 -0.80 -25.72
C TYR A 175 -16.44 0.21 -26.07
N ASP A 176 -17.04 0.11 -27.26
CA ASP A 176 -18.05 1.07 -27.73
C ASP A 176 -19.48 0.64 -27.35
N ARG A 177 -19.66 -0.64 -27.07
CA ARG A 177 -20.95 -1.15 -26.59
C ARG A 177 -21.17 -0.80 -25.12
N PRO A 178 -22.27 -0.11 -24.76
CA PRO A 178 -22.55 0.29 -23.39
C PRO A 178 -22.54 -0.88 -22.37
N ILE A 179 -22.04 -0.62 -21.17
CA ILE A 179 -22.08 -1.53 -20.02
C ILE A 179 -23.13 -0.98 -19.06
N GLU A 180 -24.12 -1.80 -18.67
CA GLU A 180 -25.28 -1.36 -17.86
C GLU A 180 -24.85 -0.64 -16.58
N GLY A 181 -23.84 -1.15 -15.91
CA GLY A 181 -23.33 -0.63 -14.65
C GLY A 181 -22.30 0.50 -14.76
N LEU A 182 -21.90 0.91 -15.98
CA LEU A 182 -20.96 2.02 -16.21
C LEU A 182 -21.63 3.08 -17.08
N ARG A 183 -22.28 4.06 -16.46
CA ARG A 183 -23.11 5.04 -17.18
C ARG A 183 -22.49 6.42 -17.13
N VAL A 184 -22.12 6.94 -18.30
CA VAL A 184 -21.76 8.36 -18.48
C VAL A 184 -23.05 9.13 -18.64
N LEU A 185 -23.44 9.90 -17.61
CA LEU A 185 -24.69 10.66 -17.61
C LEU A 185 -24.52 11.99 -18.34
N ASP A 186 -23.36 12.62 -18.17
CA ASP A 186 -22.94 13.83 -18.89
C ASP A 186 -21.39 13.86 -18.93
N ARG A 187 -20.83 14.97 -19.44
CA ARG A 187 -19.38 15.15 -19.61
C ARG A 187 -18.58 14.89 -18.34
N TYR A 188 -19.15 15.19 -17.16
CA TYR A 188 -18.44 15.13 -15.88
C TYR A 188 -19.10 14.22 -14.85
N THR A 189 -20.17 13.51 -15.21
CA THR A 189 -20.92 12.67 -14.28
C THR A 189 -20.87 11.21 -14.70
N LEU A 190 -20.28 10.38 -13.84
CA LEU A 190 -20.23 8.92 -13.98
C LEU A 190 -21.13 8.29 -12.91
N GLN A 191 -21.95 7.33 -13.32
CA GLN A 191 -22.79 6.55 -12.43
C GLN A 191 -22.45 5.07 -12.54
N PHE A 192 -22.27 4.44 -11.38
CA PHE A 192 -22.11 3.01 -11.25
C PHE A 192 -23.41 2.38 -10.75
N ARG A 193 -23.80 1.23 -11.34
CA ARG A 193 -24.85 0.36 -10.81
C ARG A 193 -24.23 -0.99 -10.48
N LEU A 194 -24.56 -1.49 -9.30
CA LEU A 194 -24.01 -2.72 -8.75
C LEU A 194 -25.12 -3.78 -8.62
N ASP A 195 -24.78 -5.03 -8.85
CA ASP A 195 -25.70 -6.17 -8.76
C ASP A 195 -26.22 -6.35 -7.33
N VAL A 196 -25.39 -6.03 -6.34
CA VAL A 196 -25.69 -6.14 -4.90
C VAL A 196 -25.22 -4.91 -4.15
N SER A 197 -25.77 -4.71 -2.95
CA SER A 197 -25.33 -3.64 -2.03
C SER A 197 -23.83 -3.69 -1.77
N ARG A 198 -23.14 -2.55 -1.88
CA ARG A 198 -21.71 -2.40 -1.58
C ARG A 198 -21.44 -1.07 -0.87
N PRO A 199 -21.64 -0.98 0.44
CA PRO A 199 -21.48 0.26 1.20
C PRO A 199 -20.06 0.86 1.13
N ARG A 200 -19.06 0.08 0.69
CA ARG A 200 -17.66 0.50 0.57
C ARG A 200 -17.13 0.50 -0.86
N PHE A 201 -18.01 0.65 -1.82
CA PHE A 201 -17.60 0.76 -3.22
C PHE A 201 -16.70 1.99 -3.46
N ASP A 202 -16.84 3.04 -2.65
CA ASP A 202 -15.97 4.22 -2.67
C ASP A 202 -14.48 3.87 -2.49
N GLN A 203 -14.13 2.84 -1.72
CA GLN A 203 -12.74 2.39 -1.58
C GLN A 203 -12.16 1.86 -2.90
N GLN A 204 -12.99 1.24 -3.75
CA GLN A 204 -12.58 0.83 -5.11
C GLN A 204 -12.23 2.04 -5.98
N LEU A 205 -12.93 3.16 -5.79
CA LEU A 205 -12.71 4.39 -6.56
C LEU A 205 -11.39 5.10 -6.24
N ALA A 206 -10.67 4.63 -5.21
CA ALA A 206 -9.33 5.08 -4.84
C ALA A 206 -8.22 4.14 -5.34
N ASP A 207 -8.55 3.07 -6.04
CA ASP A 207 -7.57 2.12 -6.58
C ASP A 207 -6.85 2.72 -7.79
N ASN A 208 -5.52 2.77 -7.75
CA ASN A 208 -4.70 3.31 -8.83
C ASN A 208 -4.81 2.51 -10.13
N SER A 209 -5.19 1.24 -10.09
CA SER A 209 -5.44 0.45 -11.31
C SER A 209 -6.63 0.95 -12.11
N LEU A 210 -7.54 1.67 -11.46
CA LEU A 210 -8.75 2.28 -12.05
C LEU A 210 -8.56 3.76 -12.42
N ALA A 211 -7.32 4.26 -12.35
CA ALA A 211 -7.00 5.63 -12.73
C ALA A 211 -7.32 5.90 -14.22
N ALA A 212 -7.71 7.14 -14.51
CA ALA A 212 -8.10 7.53 -15.86
C ALA A 212 -6.93 7.49 -16.85
N VAL A 213 -7.19 6.93 -18.03
CA VAL A 213 -6.32 6.97 -19.20
C VAL A 213 -7.05 7.54 -20.41
N ALA A 214 -6.34 8.26 -21.27
CA ALA A 214 -6.89 8.76 -22.54
C ALA A 214 -6.94 7.62 -23.57
N ARG A 215 -8.13 7.31 -24.10
CA ARG A 215 -8.34 6.21 -25.05
C ARG A 215 -7.48 6.35 -26.29
N GLU A 216 -7.37 7.55 -26.83
CA GLU A 216 -6.60 7.87 -28.02
C GLU A 216 -5.09 7.60 -27.86
N VAL A 217 -4.55 7.77 -26.64
CA VAL A 217 -3.15 7.44 -26.33
C VAL A 217 -2.96 5.93 -26.27
N ILE A 218 -3.87 5.22 -25.60
CA ILE A 218 -3.82 3.75 -25.54
C ILE A 218 -3.92 3.14 -26.93
N GLN A 219 -4.81 3.65 -27.77
CA GLN A 219 -4.97 3.17 -29.15
C GLN A 219 -3.75 3.46 -30.03
N ALA A 220 -3.10 4.62 -29.86
CA ALA A 220 -1.89 4.97 -30.60
C ALA A 220 -0.69 4.07 -30.27
N HIS A 221 -0.59 3.59 -29.04
CA HIS A 221 0.55 2.79 -28.58
C HIS A 221 0.28 1.29 -28.44
N GLY A 222 -0.97 0.87 -28.34
CA GLY A 222 -1.35 -0.55 -28.26
C GLY A 222 -0.59 -1.28 -27.14
N GLU A 223 0.14 -2.34 -27.53
CA GLU A 223 0.95 -3.13 -26.59
C GLU A 223 2.08 -2.33 -25.91
N LEU A 224 2.51 -1.23 -26.48
CA LEU A 224 3.53 -0.34 -25.94
C LEU A 224 2.98 0.69 -24.95
N SER A 225 1.67 0.68 -24.63
CA SER A 225 1.04 1.61 -23.69
C SER A 225 1.74 1.68 -22.33
N MET A 226 2.34 0.57 -21.89
CA MET A 226 3.12 0.51 -20.66
C MET A 226 4.38 1.41 -20.67
N GLN A 227 4.82 1.87 -21.85
CA GLN A 227 6.01 2.71 -22.02
C GLN A 227 5.67 4.19 -22.23
N HIS A 228 4.39 4.50 -22.45
CA HIS A 228 3.90 5.84 -22.80
C HIS A 228 2.82 6.31 -21.80
N PRO A 229 3.18 6.51 -20.52
CA PRO A 229 2.21 6.89 -19.48
C PRO A 229 1.86 8.37 -19.63
N ILE A 230 0.65 8.65 -20.08
CA ILE A 230 0.07 10.00 -20.20
C ILE A 230 -1.12 10.10 -19.27
N GLY A 231 -1.01 10.92 -18.24
CA GLY A 231 -2.02 11.06 -17.19
C GLY A 231 -2.29 12.50 -16.79
N THR A 232 -3.08 12.67 -15.76
CA THR A 232 -3.51 13.95 -15.19
C THR A 232 -2.78 14.30 -13.89
N GLY A 233 -1.87 13.44 -13.45
CA GLY A 233 -1.21 13.51 -12.16
C GLY A 233 -0.21 14.65 -11.99
N PRO A 234 0.34 14.81 -10.77
CA PRO A 234 1.28 15.88 -10.43
C PRO A 234 2.63 15.78 -11.17
N PHE A 235 2.95 14.60 -11.70
CA PHE A 235 4.17 14.37 -12.46
C PHE A 235 3.87 13.75 -13.82
N LYS A 236 4.81 13.91 -14.75
CA LYS A 236 4.89 13.22 -16.03
C LYS A 236 6.19 12.44 -16.11
N LEU A 237 6.23 11.40 -16.94
CA LEU A 237 7.47 10.70 -17.23
C LEU A 237 8.40 11.59 -18.08
N GLY A 238 9.57 11.93 -17.56
CA GLY A 238 10.61 12.67 -18.27
C GLY A 238 11.62 11.74 -18.93
N GLU A 239 12.06 10.70 -18.21
CA GLU A 239 13.03 9.73 -18.72
C GLU A 239 12.75 8.34 -18.13
N TRP A 240 12.90 7.31 -18.95
CA TRP A 240 12.91 5.93 -18.48
C TRP A 240 13.95 5.10 -19.23
N ARG A 241 15.01 4.76 -18.49
CA ARG A 241 16.00 3.77 -18.94
C ARG A 241 15.80 2.52 -18.11
N ARG A 242 15.26 1.48 -18.72
CA ARG A 242 14.99 0.20 -18.03
C ARG A 242 16.22 -0.29 -17.28
N ALA A 243 16.00 -0.84 -16.07
CA ALA A 243 17.04 -1.35 -15.17
C ALA A 243 18.15 -0.33 -14.83
N SER A 244 17.91 0.98 -14.96
CA SER A 244 18.90 2.01 -14.69
C SER A 244 18.30 3.25 -14.01
N ARG A 245 17.35 3.93 -14.65
CA ARG A 245 16.88 5.24 -14.16
C ARG A 245 15.47 5.57 -14.62
N ILE A 246 14.69 6.16 -13.69
CA ILE A 246 13.40 6.77 -13.98
C ILE A 246 13.45 8.23 -13.51
N VAL A 247 12.96 9.14 -14.33
CA VAL A 247 12.83 10.55 -13.98
C VAL A 247 11.38 10.97 -14.18
N LEU A 248 10.80 11.47 -13.11
CA LEU A 248 9.51 12.16 -13.16
C LEU A 248 9.75 13.66 -13.07
N GLU A 249 9.09 14.42 -13.93
CA GLU A 249 9.12 15.87 -13.93
C GLU A 249 7.76 16.41 -13.48
N ARG A 250 7.75 17.55 -12.78
CA ARG A 250 6.51 18.26 -12.45
C ARG A 250 5.66 18.43 -13.71
N ASN A 251 4.39 18.04 -13.64
CA ASN A 251 3.44 18.28 -14.71
C ASN A 251 3.06 19.78 -14.76
N PRO A 252 3.40 20.53 -15.81
CA PRO A 252 3.08 21.95 -15.89
C PRO A 252 1.57 22.22 -15.99
N LEU A 253 0.80 21.25 -16.46
CA LEU A 253 -0.66 21.32 -16.59
C LEU A 253 -1.39 20.87 -15.32
N TYR A 254 -0.64 20.43 -14.27
CA TYR A 254 -1.27 20.03 -13.02
C TYR A 254 -1.97 21.20 -12.35
N ARG A 255 -3.23 21.01 -11.99
CA ARG A 255 -4.09 22.02 -11.37
C ARG A 255 -3.53 22.56 -10.05
N ASP A 256 -4.00 23.71 -9.58
CA ASP A 256 -3.61 24.25 -8.26
C ASP A 256 -4.24 23.44 -7.13
N VAL A 257 -3.49 22.47 -6.62
CA VAL A 257 -3.84 21.69 -5.44
C VAL A 257 -2.96 22.12 -4.28
N ARG A 258 -3.59 22.41 -3.13
CA ARG A 258 -2.91 22.81 -1.90
C ARG A 258 -2.86 21.66 -0.91
N TYR A 259 -1.70 21.51 -0.24
CA TYR A 259 -1.55 20.49 0.79
C TYR A 259 -2.55 20.72 1.93
N HIS A 260 -3.31 19.70 2.20
CA HIS A 260 -4.23 19.59 3.33
C HIS A 260 -4.24 18.16 3.82
N ALA A 261 -4.34 17.95 5.13
CA ALA A 261 -4.43 16.64 5.75
C ALA A 261 -5.21 16.74 7.06
N GLU A 262 -5.70 15.61 7.54
CA GLU A 262 -6.51 15.52 8.76
C GLU A 262 -5.91 14.53 9.75
N PRO A 263 -4.72 14.82 10.34
CA PRO A 263 -4.16 13.97 11.38
C PRO A 263 -5.06 13.98 12.62
N ALA A 264 -5.10 12.86 13.35
CA ALA A 264 -5.85 12.79 14.60
C ALA A 264 -5.33 13.83 15.62
N ALA A 265 -6.19 14.30 16.51
CA ALA A 265 -5.84 15.33 17.50
C ALA A 265 -4.69 14.91 18.45
N ASN A 266 -4.59 13.61 18.75
CA ASN A 266 -3.54 13.02 19.56
C ASN A 266 -2.29 12.58 18.77
N ASP A 267 -2.24 12.81 17.47
CA ASP A 267 -1.10 12.52 16.60
C ASP A 267 -0.18 13.75 16.51
N ALA A 268 0.67 13.94 17.51
CA ALA A 268 1.55 15.11 17.61
C ALA A 268 2.48 15.25 16.40
N GLU A 269 2.99 14.16 15.84
CA GLU A 269 3.87 14.17 14.67
C GLU A 269 3.08 14.60 13.41
N GLY A 270 1.90 14.04 13.18
CA GLY A 270 1.02 14.42 12.09
C GLY A 270 0.57 15.89 12.18
N GLN A 271 0.28 16.38 13.39
CA GLN A 271 -0.06 17.79 13.61
C GLN A 271 1.11 18.73 13.29
N ALA A 272 2.34 18.35 13.65
CA ALA A 272 3.55 19.11 13.32
C ALA A 272 3.80 19.14 11.79
N MET A 273 3.63 18.00 11.11
CA MET A 273 3.73 17.92 9.64
C MET A 273 2.69 18.80 8.95
N LEU A 274 1.43 18.76 9.43
CA LEU A 274 0.37 19.61 8.91
C LEU A 274 0.71 21.09 9.10
N ALA A 275 1.16 21.51 10.27
CA ALA A 275 1.53 22.89 10.55
C ALA A 275 2.65 23.39 9.60
N GLN A 276 3.62 22.53 9.28
CA GLN A 276 4.74 22.87 8.39
C GLN A 276 4.33 22.96 6.92
N LEU A 277 3.36 22.14 6.46
CA LEU A 277 3.10 21.93 5.03
C LEU A 277 1.76 22.50 4.55
N LYS A 278 0.82 22.82 5.44
CA LYS A 278 -0.53 23.31 5.12
C LYS A 278 -0.52 24.47 4.13
N GLY A 279 -1.35 24.38 3.10
CA GLY A 279 -1.54 25.40 2.09
C GLY A 279 -0.44 25.48 1.02
N ARG A 280 0.61 24.69 1.11
CA ARG A 280 1.67 24.64 0.10
C ARG A 280 1.14 24.00 -1.18
N ARG A 281 1.56 24.54 -2.34
CA ARG A 281 1.15 24.01 -3.65
C ARG A 281 1.81 22.66 -3.92
N LEU A 282 1.02 21.72 -4.46
CA LEU A 282 1.49 20.39 -4.86
C LEU A 282 1.79 20.34 -6.38
N PRO A 283 2.74 19.49 -6.79
CA PRO A 283 3.74 18.80 -5.96
C PRO A 283 4.72 19.81 -5.35
N MET A 284 5.32 19.48 -4.17
CA MET A 284 6.27 20.38 -3.52
C MET A 284 7.69 20.26 -4.08
N VAL A 285 7.98 19.18 -4.80
CA VAL A 285 9.25 18.95 -5.52
C VAL A 285 9.06 19.14 -7.02
N ASP A 286 10.12 19.51 -7.72
CA ASP A 286 10.08 19.80 -9.16
C ASP A 286 10.38 18.55 -9.99
N ARG A 287 11.16 17.61 -9.41
CA ARG A 287 11.67 16.44 -10.09
C ARG A 287 11.83 15.29 -9.11
N VAL A 288 11.58 14.07 -9.56
CA VAL A 288 11.89 12.84 -8.84
C VAL A 288 12.85 12.01 -9.69
N GLU A 289 13.97 11.63 -9.11
CA GLU A 289 14.98 10.78 -9.74
C GLU A 289 15.04 9.46 -9.00
N VAL A 290 14.82 8.36 -9.71
CA VAL A 290 14.84 7.02 -9.16
C VAL A 290 15.95 6.23 -9.83
N ALA A 291 16.97 5.83 -9.06
CA ALA A 291 17.97 4.88 -9.48
C ALA A 291 17.38 3.46 -9.38
N VAL A 292 17.50 2.67 -10.45
CA VAL A 292 17.07 1.27 -10.42
C VAL A 292 18.25 0.42 -9.96
N ILE A 293 18.09 -0.18 -8.77
CA ILE A 293 19.12 -0.99 -8.09
C ILE A 293 18.39 -2.20 -7.51
N ASP A 294 18.73 -3.41 -7.96
CA ASP A 294 18.06 -4.63 -7.51
C ASP A 294 18.60 -5.18 -6.17
N GLU A 295 19.85 -4.87 -5.84
CA GLU A 295 20.52 -5.40 -4.66
C GLU A 295 20.32 -4.50 -3.43
N LEU A 296 19.98 -5.11 -2.28
CA LEU A 296 19.65 -4.40 -1.05
C LEU A 296 20.84 -3.63 -0.46
N GLN A 297 22.06 -4.18 -0.54
CA GLN A 297 23.25 -3.55 0.03
C GLN A 297 23.64 -2.26 -0.72
N PRO A 298 23.70 -2.21 -2.06
CA PRO A 298 23.88 -0.96 -2.79
C PRO A 298 22.80 0.09 -2.51
N ILE A 299 21.53 -0.29 -2.38
CA ILE A 299 20.45 0.63 -1.99
C ILE A 299 20.76 1.28 -0.63
N TRP A 300 21.14 0.47 0.35
CA TRP A 300 21.50 0.96 1.69
C TRP A 300 22.73 1.88 1.66
N LEU A 301 23.78 1.52 0.90
CA LEU A 301 24.99 2.33 0.76
C LEU A 301 24.70 3.67 0.07
N ALA A 302 23.88 3.70 -0.98
CA ALA A 302 23.45 4.93 -1.64
C ALA A 302 22.76 5.90 -0.65
N PHE A 303 21.91 5.37 0.25
CA PHE A 303 21.31 6.18 1.30
C PHE A 303 22.36 6.70 2.30
N LEU A 304 23.27 5.88 2.76
CA LEU A 304 24.34 6.29 3.67
C LEU A 304 25.26 7.35 3.05
N ASN A 305 25.51 7.27 1.75
CA ASN A 305 26.33 8.23 0.98
C ASN A 305 25.55 9.52 0.62
N ARG A 306 24.30 9.69 1.06
CA ARG A 306 23.43 10.85 0.73
C ARG A 306 23.08 10.95 -0.77
N GLU A 307 23.20 9.87 -1.52
CA GLU A 307 22.81 9.80 -2.94
C GLU A 307 21.28 9.71 -3.08
N THR A 308 20.59 9.13 -2.07
CA THR A 308 19.13 9.08 -1.96
C THR A 308 18.63 9.77 -0.69
N ASP A 309 17.42 10.30 -0.76
CA ASP A 309 16.79 11.07 0.32
C ASP A 309 15.96 10.20 1.26
N TRP A 310 15.58 9.02 0.79
CA TRP A 310 14.73 8.06 1.47
C TRP A 310 15.16 6.62 1.14
N VAL A 311 14.96 5.73 2.10
CA VAL A 311 15.11 4.29 1.90
C VAL A 311 14.04 3.52 2.68
N ASP A 312 13.43 2.51 2.06
CA ASP A 312 12.72 1.46 2.77
C ASP A 312 13.79 0.54 3.38
N LEU A 313 13.93 0.58 4.71
CA LEU A 313 15.04 -0.09 5.40
C LEU A 313 14.91 -1.61 5.23
N PRO A 314 15.85 -2.27 4.53
CA PRO A 314 15.84 -3.72 4.44
C PRO A 314 16.02 -4.36 5.81
N ASP A 315 15.28 -5.43 6.10
CA ASP A 315 15.29 -6.11 7.40
C ASP A 315 16.68 -6.52 7.86
N ILE A 316 17.56 -6.93 6.92
CA ILE A 316 18.95 -7.33 7.20
C ILE A 316 19.82 -6.21 7.81
N PHE A 317 19.44 -4.95 7.66
CA PHE A 317 20.13 -3.79 8.23
C PHE A 317 19.46 -3.23 9.48
N SER A 318 18.34 -3.83 9.93
CA SER A 318 17.53 -3.30 11.04
C SER A 318 18.33 -3.22 12.35
N ASP A 319 19.14 -4.22 12.67
CA ASP A 319 19.93 -4.22 13.91
C ASP A 319 21.03 -3.14 13.92
N VAL A 320 21.60 -2.83 12.75
CA VAL A 320 22.65 -1.81 12.60
C VAL A 320 22.06 -0.41 12.54
N ALA A 321 20.94 -0.24 11.83
CA ALA A 321 20.32 1.05 11.60
C ALA A 321 19.37 1.47 12.74
N LEU A 322 18.66 0.51 13.35
CA LEU A 322 17.63 0.71 14.37
C LEU A 322 17.81 -0.21 15.59
N PRO A 323 18.98 -0.20 16.27
CA PRO A 323 19.18 -1.01 17.46
C PRO A 323 18.11 -0.70 18.52
N GLY A 324 17.40 -1.75 18.97
CA GLY A 324 16.26 -1.59 19.90
C GLY A 324 15.13 -0.72 19.37
N GLY A 325 15.00 -0.62 18.01
CA GLY A 325 13.96 0.15 17.33
C GLY A 325 14.19 1.66 17.31
N ARG A 326 15.37 2.15 17.69
CA ARG A 326 15.76 3.57 17.67
C ARG A 326 16.89 3.80 16.66
N VAL A 327 16.89 4.96 16.03
CA VAL A 327 17.97 5.32 15.08
C VAL A 327 19.34 5.22 15.76
N ALA A 328 20.26 4.50 15.15
CA ALA A 328 21.62 4.33 15.67
C ALA A 328 22.30 5.69 15.93
N PRO A 329 23.10 5.86 17.01
CA PRO A 329 23.65 7.15 17.41
C PRO A 329 24.48 7.86 16.31
N ASN A 330 25.22 7.11 15.50
CA ASN A 330 26.00 7.63 14.37
C ASN A 330 25.10 8.18 13.25
N LEU A 331 23.93 7.58 13.01
CA LEU A 331 22.94 8.04 12.03
C LEU A 331 22.13 9.22 12.58
N ALA A 332 21.76 9.17 13.86
CA ALA A 332 21.06 10.27 14.54
C ALA A 332 21.90 11.56 14.57
N LYS A 333 23.22 11.47 14.79
CA LYS A 333 24.14 12.62 14.70
C LYS A 333 24.16 13.28 13.32
N ARG A 334 23.82 12.53 12.26
CA ARG A 334 23.68 13.02 10.89
C ARG A 334 22.29 13.60 10.60
N GLY A 335 21.39 13.63 11.61
CA GLY A 335 20.02 14.10 11.47
C GLY A 335 19.08 13.13 10.73
N ILE A 336 19.54 11.88 10.49
CA ILE A 336 18.71 10.84 9.87
C ILE A 336 17.57 10.47 10.82
N ARG A 337 16.35 10.38 10.27
CA ARG A 337 15.15 10.01 11.01
C ARG A 337 14.62 8.68 10.52
N SER A 338 13.87 7.99 11.37
CA SER A 338 13.13 6.78 10.98
C SER A 338 11.64 6.97 11.20
N GLU A 339 10.85 6.44 10.30
CA GLU A 339 9.41 6.28 10.43
C GLU A 339 9.08 4.79 10.44
N ARG A 340 8.40 4.34 11.51
CA ARG A 340 8.05 2.93 11.73
C ARG A 340 6.55 2.79 11.77
N THR A 341 6.00 2.01 10.83
CA THR A 341 4.55 1.87 10.67
C THR A 341 4.14 0.40 10.72
N VAL A 342 3.15 0.08 11.55
CA VAL A 342 2.49 -1.23 11.52
C VAL A 342 1.73 -1.35 10.20
N MET A 343 2.15 -2.30 9.38
CA MET A 343 1.56 -2.54 8.07
C MET A 343 0.23 -3.29 8.18
N PRO A 344 -0.71 -3.09 7.25
CA PRO A 344 -1.95 -3.87 7.19
C PRO A 344 -1.67 -5.29 6.64
N SER A 345 -0.72 -5.97 7.26
CA SER A 345 -0.29 -7.32 6.90
C SER A 345 -0.30 -8.22 8.13
N THR A 346 -0.66 -9.49 7.94
CA THR A 346 -0.66 -10.49 9.00
C THR A 346 0.17 -11.68 8.57
N TYR A 347 1.15 -12.06 9.39
CA TYR A 347 1.88 -13.32 9.27
C TYR A 347 1.15 -14.39 10.09
N TYR A 348 0.90 -15.54 9.49
CA TYR A 348 0.09 -16.60 10.09
C TYR A 348 0.55 -17.99 9.64
N THR A 349 0.25 -19.02 10.46
CA THR A 349 0.34 -20.43 10.09
C THR A 349 -1.06 -20.94 9.79
N MET A 350 -1.29 -21.47 8.59
CA MET A 350 -2.54 -22.11 8.22
C MET A 350 -2.56 -23.58 8.65
N PHE A 351 -3.74 -24.07 9.00
CA PHE A 351 -4.08 -25.48 9.16
C PHE A 351 -5.05 -25.87 8.05
N ASN A 352 -4.73 -26.92 7.28
CA ASN A 352 -5.65 -27.40 6.25
C ASN A 352 -6.84 -28.12 6.90
N MET A 353 -8.01 -27.52 6.80
CA MET A 353 -9.23 -28.03 7.43
C MET A 353 -9.80 -29.30 6.78
N GLU A 354 -9.31 -29.69 5.61
CA GLU A 354 -9.64 -30.94 4.93
C GLU A 354 -8.64 -32.06 5.23
N HIS A 355 -7.52 -31.75 5.91
CA HIS A 355 -6.51 -32.75 6.24
C HIS A 355 -6.96 -33.66 7.40
N PRO A 356 -6.86 -35.00 7.32
CA PRO A 356 -7.41 -35.93 8.32
C PRO A 356 -6.85 -35.71 9.74
N LEU A 357 -5.57 -35.31 9.87
CA LEU A 357 -4.93 -35.11 11.18
C LEU A 357 -5.27 -33.75 11.81
N VAL A 358 -5.03 -32.68 11.11
CA VAL A 358 -5.15 -31.30 11.66
C VAL A 358 -6.47 -30.62 11.27
N GLY A 359 -7.18 -31.15 10.28
CA GLY A 359 -8.44 -30.59 9.79
C GLY A 359 -9.64 -31.03 10.61
N GLY A 360 -10.85 -30.74 10.08
CA GLY A 360 -12.11 -31.10 10.71
C GLY A 360 -12.51 -30.20 11.88
N TYR A 361 -13.72 -30.50 12.39
CA TYR A 361 -14.39 -29.71 13.42
C TYR A 361 -14.65 -30.49 14.70
N ALA A 362 -14.18 -31.75 14.79
CA ALA A 362 -14.29 -32.54 16.00
C ALA A 362 -13.44 -31.97 17.14
N PRO A 363 -13.88 -32.10 18.40
CA PRO A 363 -13.19 -31.48 19.55
C PRO A 363 -11.70 -31.84 19.66
N ALA A 364 -11.29 -33.06 19.35
CA ALA A 364 -9.89 -33.48 19.39
C ALA A 364 -9.03 -32.72 18.34
N GLN A 365 -9.51 -32.59 17.11
CA GLN A 365 -8.79 -31.85 16.05
C GLN A 365 -8.71 -30.35 16.36
N VAL A 366 -9.77 -29.77 16.90
CA VAL A 366 -9.75 -28.36 17.37
C VAL A 366 -8.72 -28.20 18.50
N ALA A 367 -8.70 -29.14 19.45
CA ALA A 367 -7.74 -29.14 20.56
C ALA A 367 -6.30 -29.23 20.05
N LEU A 368 -6.01 -30.09 19.06
CA LEU A 368 -4.69 -30.20 18.45
C LEU A 368 -4.24 -28.87 17.84
N ARG A 369 -5.07 -28.23 17.00
CA ARG A 369 -4.74 -26.93 16.40
C ARG A 369 -4.52 -25.85 17.44
N ARG A 370 -5.37 -25.79 18.49
CA ARG A 370 -5.23 -24.84 19.58
C ARG A 370 -3.97 -25.12 20.42
N ALA A 371 -3.62 -26.37 20.66
CA ALA A 371 -2.39 -26.73 21.37
C ALA A 371 -1.14 -26.35 20.55
N ILE A 372 -1.11 -26.65 19.26
CA ILE A 372 -0.04 -26.18 18.37
C ILE A 372 0.07 -24.66 18.42
N ALA A 373 -1.06 -23.96 18.33
CA ALA A 373 -1.09 -22.49 18.36
C ALA A 373 -0.56 -21.89 19.67
N LEU A 374 -0.90 -22.48 20.82
CA LEU A 374 -0.38 -22.08 22.15
C LEU A 374 1.11 -22.41 22.34
N GLY A 375 1.62 -23.40 21.61
CA GLY A 375 3.02 -23.78 21.62
C GLY A 375 3.95 -22.93 20.75
N ILE A 376 3.42 -22.10 19.86
CA ILE A 376 4.23 -21.22 19.02
C ILE A 376 4.68 -19.97 19.79
N ASP A 377 5.99 -19.83 20.01
CA ASP A 377 6.62 -18.72 20.74
C ASP A 377 6.74 -17.47 19.85
N VAL A 378 5.62 -16.76 19.69
CA VAL A 378 5.55 -15.53 18.87
C VAL A 378 6.47 -14.42 19.42
N PRO A 379 6.55 -14.15 20.73
CA PRO A 379 7.50 -13.15 21.25
C PRO A 379 8.95 -13.43 20.86
N ARG A 380 9.39 -14.69 20.95
CA ARG A 380 10.74 -15.11 20.54
C ARG A 380 10.97 -14.97 19.04
N GLU A 381 9.97 -15.32 18.24
CA GLU A 381 9.99 -15.12 16.79
C GLU A 381 10.17 -13.64 16.43
N ILE A 382 9.39 -12.75 17.05
CA ILE A 382 9.50 -11.29 16.82
C ILE A 382 10.91 -10.80 17.18
N GLY A 383 11.47 -11.26 18.30
CA GLY A 383 12.82 -10.87 18.70
C GLY A 383 13.91 -11.37 17.76
N LEU A 384 13.89 -12.67 17.41
CA LEU A 384 14.97 -13.34 16.67
C LEU A 384 14.89 -13.14 15.15
N LEU A 385 13.68 -13.20 14.58
CA LEU A 385 13.50 -13.21 13.11
C LEU A 385 13.06 -11.85 12.58
N ARG A 386 12.38 -11.06 13.40
CA ARG A 386 11.88 -9.74 12.99
C ARG A 386 12.67 -8.58 13.61
N HIS A 387 13.70 -8.88 14.41
CA HIS A 387 14.54 -7.86 15.09
C HIS A 387 13.68 -6.78 15.78
N GLY A 388 12.53 -7.17 16.34
CA GLY A 388 11.55 -6.25 16.94
C GLY A 388 10.72 -5.45 15.91
N ALA A 389 10.81 -5.76 14.62
CA ALA A 389 10.02 -5.10 13.57
C ALA A 389 8.66 -5.81 13.33
N ALA A 390 7.98 -6.20 14.40
CA ALA A 390 6.61 -6.72 14.34
C ALA A 390 5.91 -6.54 15.69
N VAL A 391 4.57 -6.63 15.69
CA VAL A 391 3.73 -6.72 16.88
C VAL A 391 2.95 -8.01 16.85
N ALA A 392 2.72 -8.64 18.02
CA ALA A 392 1.94 -9.87 18.11
C ALA A 392 0.49 -9.64 17.67
N ALA A 393 0.01 -10.45 16.75
CA ALA A 393 -1.35 -10.35 16.20
C ALA A 393 -2.37 -10.86 17.22
N GLN A 394 -3.40 -10.06 17.47
CA GLN A 394 -4.53 -10.42 18.33
C GLN A 394 -5.75 -10.88 17.52
N SER A 395 -5.87 -10.40 16.28
CA SER A 395 -7.00 -10.70 15.40
C SER A 395 -6.55 -10.67 13.93
N PRO A 396 -7.37 -11.15 12.98
CA PRO A 396 -7.08 -11.03 11.56
C PRO A 396 -7.17 -9.60 11.03
N ILE A 397 -7.69 -8.67 11.83
CA ILE A 397 -7.87 -7.25 11.48
C ILE A 397 -6.71 -6.46 12.08
N THR A 398 -6.01 -5.69 11.24
CA THR A 398 -4.82 -4.93 11.66
C THR A 398 -5.17 -3.49 12.06
N LEU A 399 -4.21 -2.82 12.69
CA LEU A 399 -4.31 -1.39 13.00
C LEU A 399 -4.66 -0.56 11.74
N ASN A 400 -5.43 0.50 11.92
CA ASN A 400 -5.94 1.41 10.88
C ASN A 400 -6.97 0.81 9.93
N MET A 401 -7.55 -0.35 10.26
CA MET A 401 -8.67 -0.94 9.55
C MET A 401 -9.95 -0.84 10.38
N SER A 402 -11.11 -0.74 9.73
CA SER A 402 -12.42 -0.83 10.43
C SER A 402 -12.53 -2.18 11.16
N GLY A 403 -13.22 -2.20 12.29
CA GLY A 403 -13.31 -3.41 13.14
C GLY A 403 -12.04 -3.74 13.92
N TYR A 404 -10.95 -2.94 13.82
CA TYR A 404 -9.80 -3.09 14.71
C TYR A 404 -10.14 -2.56 16.11
N ASP A 405 -9.86 -3.35 17.13
CA ASP A 405 -10.10 -3.01 18.52
C ASP A 405 -8.79 -3.10 19.30
N THR A 406 -8.32 -1.98 19.81
CA THR A 406 -7.08 -1.88 20.61
C THR A 406 -7.16 -2.62 21.95
N ALA A 407 -8.37 -2.83 22.49
CA ALA A 407 -8.60 -3.54 23.73
C ALA A 407 -8.76 -5.04 23.57
N TYR A 408 -9.06 -5.51 22.35
CA TYR A 408 -9.25 -6.93 22.08
C TYR A 408 -7.97 -7.73 22.31
N ARG A 409 -8.07 -8.78 23.12
CA ARG A 409 -7.01 -9.77 23.35
C ARG A 409 -7.56 -11.15 23.05
N SER A 410 -6.86 -11.86 22.17
CA SER A 410 -7.20 -13.24 21.86
C SER A 410 -6.55 -14.18 22.88
N GLU A 411 -7.31 -15.08 23.46
CA GLU A 411 -6.79 -16.18 24.29
C GLU A 411 -5.76 -17.05 23.54
N MET A 412 -5.87 -17.08 22.20
CA MET A 412 -4.99 -17.87 21.34
C MET A 412 -3.73 -17.10 20.88
N SER A 413 -3.54 -15.84 21.29
CA SER A 413 -2.29 -15.09 21.08
C SER A 413 -1.23 -15.38 22.14
N GLU A 414 -1.61 -16.04 23.23
CA GLU A 414 -0.72 -16.44 24.32
C GLU A 414 0.30 -17.49 23.84
N TYR A 415 1.51 -17.45 24.39
CA TYR A 415 2.47 -18.56 24.36
C TYR A 415 2.42 -19.28 25.68
N SER A 416 1.93 -20.53 25.69
CA SER A 416 1.75 -21.34 26.91
C SER A 416 1.89 -22.83 26.63
N PRO A 417 3.14 -23.34 26.61
CA PRO A 417 3.38 -24.78 26.45
C PRO A 417 2.70 -25.65 27.51
N SER A 418 2.51 -25.14 28.72
CA SER A 418 1.79 -25.84 29.78
C SER A 418 0.32 -26.06 29.46
N LYS A 419 -0.39 -24.99 29.04
CA LYS A 419 -1.79 -25.09 28.59
C LYS A 419 -1.90 -26.00 27.33
N ALA A 420 -0.93 -25.88 26.41
CA ALA A 420 -0.89 -26.70 25.21
C ALA A 420 -0.80 -28.20 25.56
N ARG A 421 0.12 -28.60 26.45
CA ARG A 421 0.26 -29.99 26.90
C ARG A 421 -1.01 -30.49 27.62
N ALA A 422 -1.53 -29.69 28.54
CA ALA A 422 -2.77 -30.05 29.25
C ALA A 422 -3.95 -30.26 28.28
N LEU A 423 -4.04 -29.43 27.22
CA LEU A 423 -5.07 -29.59 26.20
C LEU A 423 -4.87 -30.86 25.37
N LEU A 424 -3.63 -31.22 25.01
CA LEU A 424 -3.29 -32.46 24.31
C LEU A 424 -3.64 -33.68 25.19
N ASP A 425 -3.25 -33.67 26.47
CA ASP A 425 -3.55 -34.73 27.44
C ASP A 425 -5.06 -34.95 27.57
N LEU A 426 -5.83 -33.88 27.74
CA LEU A 426 -7.29 -33.92 27.89
C LEU A 426 -8.00 -34.57 26.71
N TYR A 427 -7.47 -34.41 25.50
CA TYR A 427 -8.07 -34.96 24.28
C TYR A 427 -7.37 -36.23 23.79
N GLY A 428 -6.55 -36.89 24.62
CA GLY A 428 -6.00 -38.21 24.39
C GLY A 428 -4.79 -38.29 23.48
N TYR A 429 -4.15 -37.16 23.19
CA TYR A 429 -2.86 -37.11 22.49
C TYR A 429 -1.74 -37.42 23.52
N LEU A 430 -1.46 -38.71 23.73
CA LEU A 430 -0.55 -39.20 24.75
C LEU A 430 0.63 -39.95 24.10
N ASP A 431 1.79 -39.94 24.73
CA ASP A 431 2.88 -40.88 24.41
C ASP A 431 2.52 -42.27 24.95
N ARG A 432 2.06 -43.16 24.10
CA ARG A 432 1.56 -44.48 24.49
C ARG A 432 2.63 -45.55 24.46
N ASN A 433 3.66 -45.38 23.65
CA ASN A 433 4.73 -46.34 23.44
C ASN A 433 6.02 -45.99 24.20
N GLY A 434 6.08 -44.80 24.84
CA GLY A 434 7.22 -44.34 25.64
C GLY A 434 8.41 -43.84 24.80
N ASP A 435 8.18 -43.49 23.53
CA ASP A 435 9.25 -43.01 22.63
C ASP A 435 9.52 -41.49 22.77
N GLY A 436 8.82 -40.82 23.65
CA GLY A 436 8.91 -39.39 23.90
C GLY A 436 8.05 -38.51 22.98
N TRP A 437 7.26 -39.14 22.09
CA TRP A 437 6.38 -38.41 21.17
C TRP A 437 4.92 -38.79 21.41
N ARG A 438 4.05 -37.86 21.21
CA ARG A 438 2.61 -38.06 21.36
C ARG A 438 2.03 -38.79 20.14
N ASP A 439 1.12 -39.72 20.41
CA ASP A 439 0.28 -40.41 19.42
C ASP A 439 -1.07 -39.69 19.28
N GLN A 440 -1.82 -40.04 18.22
CA GLN A 440 -3.21 -39.63 18.06
C GLN A 440 -4.11 -40.38 19.11
N PRO A 441 -5.33 -39.91 19.34
CA PRO A 441 -6.23 -40.53 20.31
C PRO A 441 -6.52 -42.00 20.04
N ASP A 442 -6.44 -42.45 18.79
CA ASP A 442 -6.60 -43.85 18.38
C ASP A 442 -5.32 -44.68 18.50
N GLY A 443 -4.22 -44.07 18.95
CA GLY A 443 -2.91 -44.72 19.11
C GLY A 443 -2.05 -44.75 17.84
N SER A 444 -2.51 -44.19 16.74
CA SER A 444 -1.69 -44.05 15.54
C SER A 444 -0.63 -42.92 15.70
N PRO A 445 0.52 -43.04 15.00
CA PRO A 445 1.58 -42.01 15.09
C PRO A 445 1.09 -40.61 14.73
N LEU A 446 1.54 -39.60 15.50
CA LEU A 446 1.28 -38.19 15.22
C LEU A 446 2.52 -37.56 14.60
N LEU A 447 2.46 -37.29 13.30
CA LEU A 447 3.50 -36.58 12.58
C LEU A 447 2.92 -35.34 11.91
N LEU A 448 3.40 -34.18 12.29
CA LEU A 448 3.06 -32.91 11.62
C LEU A 448 3.95 -32.72 10.38
N GLU A 449 3.36 -32.33 9.27
CA GLU A 449 4.10 -31.93 8.07
C GLU A 449 3.88 -30.43 7.81
N MET A 450 4.98 -29.67 7.70
CA MET A 450 4.93 -28.24 7.43
C MET A 450 5.67 -27.88 6.14
N ALA A 451 5.01 -27.17 5.26
CA ALA A 451 5.64 -26.65 4.05
C ALA A 451 6.67 -25.56 4.42
N SER A 452 7.83 -25.60 3.77
CA SER A 452 8.97 -24.71 3.99
C SER A 452 9.61 -24.30 2.67
N GLN A 453 10.55 -23.33 2.71
CA GLN A 453 11.27 -22.81 1.55
C GLN A 453 12.79 -22.87 1.78
N PRO A 454 13.61 -22.96 0.70
CA PRO A 454 15.07 -23.09 0.82
C PRO A 454 15.77 -21.75 1.08
N THR A 455 15.23 -20.89 1.98
CA THR A 455 15.82 -19.60 2.35
C THR A 455 16.46 -19.66 3.74
N HIS A 456 17.37 -18.75 4.04
CA HIS A 456 18.00 -18.66 5.37
C HIS A 456 16.95 -18.31 6.45
N GLU A 457 16.10 -17.33 6.17
CA GLU A 457 15.03 -16.91 7.09
C GLU A 457 14.10 -18.06 7.42
N THR A 458 13.67 -18.82 6.42
CA THR A 458 12.74 -19.94 6.62
C THR A 458 13.38 -21.06 7.42
N ARG A 459 14.68 -21.36 7.20
CA ARG A 459 15.40 -22.36 8.00
C ARG A 459 15.42 -22.00 9.49
N THR A 460 15.74 -20.76 9.83
CA THR A 460 15.72 -20.29 11.23
C THR A 460 14.32 -20.38 11.84
N MET A 461 13.28 -20.12 11.04
CA MET A 461 11.89 -20.27 11.45
C MET A 461 11.51 -21.74 11.69
N ASP A 462 11.95 -22.63 10.82
CA ASP A 462 11.73 -24.08 10.93
C ASP A 462 12.38 -24.64 12.20
N GLU A 463 13.62 -24.22 12.50
CA GLU A 463 14.30 -24.59 13.75
C GLU A 463 13.54 -24.14 14.99
N LEU A 464 13.03 -22.89 15.00
CA LEU A 464 12.22 -22.37 16.09
C LEU A 464 10.91 -23.18 16.21
N MET A 465 10.25 -23.45 15.09
CA MET A 465 9.02 -24.24 15.06
C MET A 465 9.26 -25.68 15.54
N LYS A 466 10.34 -26.33 15.09
CA LYS A 466 10.75 -27.66 15.56
C LYS A 466 10.94 -27.69 17.07
N ARG A 467 11.68 -26.73 17.61
CA ARG A 467 11.88 -26.58 19.06
C ARG A 467 10.57 -26.42 19.81
N ASN A 468 9.65 -25.59 19.30
CA ASN A 468 8.34 -25.36 19.90
C ASN A 468 7.49 -26.63 19.94
N MET A 469 7.46 -27.37 18.83
CA MET A 469 6.69 -28.63 18.73
C MET A 469 7.31 -29.74 19.61
N THR A 470 8.63 -29.85 19.61
CA THR A 470 9.35 -30.81 20.50
C THR A 470 9.02 -30.57 21.97
N ALA A 471 8.92 -29.31 22.41
CA ALA A 471 8.54 -28.97 23.79
C ALA A 471 7.10 -29.42 24.16
N LEU A 472 6.27 -29.73 23.18
CA LEU A 472 4.94 -30.30 23.35
C LEU A 472 4.91 -31.82 23.22
N GLY A 473 6.02 -32.48 22.83
CA GLY A 473 6.07 -33.88 22.46
C GLY A 473 5.46 -34.14 21.07
N LEU A 474 5.43 -33.12 20.19
CA LEU A 474 4.91 -33.25 18.83
C LEU A 474 6.04 -33.35 17.82
N ARG A 475 6.03 -34.42 17.00
CA ARG A 475 6.98 -34.61 15.90
C ARG A 475 6.57 -33.79 14.71
N ILE A 476 7.53 -33.08 14.08
CA ILE A 476 7.29 -32.25 12.90
C ILE A 476 8.38 -32.43 11.85
N ASP A 477 7.99 -32.57 10.59
CA ASP A 477 8.84 -32.64 9.41
C ASP A 477 8.57 -31.44 8.49
N PHE A 478 9.63 -30.98 7.80
CA PHE A 478 9.54 -29.86 6.86
C PHE A 478 9.67 -30.32 5.42
N LYS A 479 8.70 -29.96 4.60
CA LYS A 479 8.67 -30.25 3.15
C LYS A 479 9.16 -29.00 2.41
N VAL A 480 10.45 -28.99 2.06
CA VAL A 480 11.11 -27.86 1.41
C VAL A 480 10.82 -27.86 -0.08
N ALA A 481 10.24 -26.76 -0.60
CA ALA A 481 10.05 -26.50 -2.02
C ALA A 481 10.04 -24.99 -2.30
N GLN A 482 10.14 -24.59 -3.57
CA GLN A 482 10.07 -23.18 -3.96
C GLN A 482 8.68 -22.59 -3.72
N TRP A 483 8.63 -21.28 -3.46
CA TRP A 483 7.38 -20.58 -3.14
C TRP A 483 6.24 -20.83 -4.16
N PRO A 484 6.46 -20.78 -5.51
CA PRO A 484 5.38 -21.05 -6.47
C PRO A 484 4.80 -22.46 -6.36
N GLU A 485 5.64 -23.45 -6.05
CA GLU A 485 5.22 -24.86 -5.85
C GLU A 485 4.38 -24.98 -4.57
N GLN A 486 4.87 -24.41 -3.45
CA GLN A 486 4.14 -24.41 -2.18
C GLN A 486 2.80 -23.67 -2.31
N TYR A 487 2.78 -22.54 -2.99
CA TYR A 487 1.54 -21.79 -3.21
C TYR A 487 0.52 -22.56 -4.07
N LYS A 488 1.00 -23.21 -5.14
CA LYS A 488 0.16 -24.11 -5.97
C LYS A 488 -0.39 -25.29 -5.16
N ALA A 489 0.45 -25.91 -4.33
CA ALA A 489 0.06 -27.01 -3.46
C ALA A 489 -0.95 -26.56 -2.37
N ALA A 490 -0.74 -25.39 -1.75
CA ALA A 490 -1.68 -24.82 -0.79
C ALA A 490 -3.06 -24.56 -1.42
N ARG A 491 -3.10 -23.96 -2.59
CA ARG A 491 -4.34 -23.73 -3.34
C ARG A 491 -5.06 -25.01 -3.71
N ALA A 492 -4.31 -26.07 -3.98
CA ALA A 492 -4.85 -27.41 -4.27
C ALA A 492 -5.24 -28.22 -3.01
N GLY A 493 -5.04 -27.66 -1.79
CA GLY A 493 -5.34 -28.34 -0.53
C GLY A 493 -4.39 -29.51 -0.18
N LYS A 494 -3.17 -29.49 -0.72
CA LYS A 494 -2.19 -30.58 -0.55
C LYS A 494 -1.23 -30.40 0.61
N LEU A 495 -1.22 -29.21 1.25
CA LEU A 495 -0.35 -28.94 2.40
C LEU A 495 -1.12 -29.19 3.70
N MET A 496 -0.46 -29.74 4.72
CA MET A 496 -1.02 -29.85 6.07
C MET A 496 -0.91 -28.51 6.81
N LEU A 497 0.31 -27.98 6.91
CA LEU A 497 0.64 -26.71 7.57
C LEU A 497 1.50 -25.85 6.65
N TRP A 498 1.30 -24.53 6.70
CA TRP A 498 2.19 -23.58 6.03
C TRP A 498 2.13 -22.20 6.69
N SER A 499 3.30 -21.54 6.83
CA SER A 499 3.39 -20.17 7.33
C SER A 499 3.60 -19.20 6.19
N VAL A 500 2.74 -18.18 6.12
CA VAL A 500 2.73 -17.18 5.04
C VAL A 500 2.15 -15.86 5.55
N SER A 501 2.43 -14.76 4.83
CA SER A 501 1.82 -13.46 5.11
C SER A 501 0.74 -13.11 4.09
N GLY A 502 -0.22 -12.29 4.53
CA GLY A 502 -1.20 -11.64 3.65
C GLY A 502 -1.32 -10.17 4.01
N ARG A 503 -1.46 -9.32 3.00
CA ARG A 503 -1.66 -7.87 3.16
C ARG A 503 -3.06 -7.48 2.72
N ALA A 504 -3.71 -6.61 3.49
CA ALA A 504 -4.97 -5.99 3.08
C ALA A 504 -4.74 -4.92 2.01
N SER A 505 -5.63 -4.86 1.03
CA SER A 505 -5.60 -3.89 -0.07
C SER A 505 -6.43 -2.63 0.21
N SER A 506 -7.32 -2.66 1.21
CA SER A 506 -8.16 -1.53 1.61
C SER A 506 -8.28 -1.46 3.14
N PRO A 507 -8.71 -0.31 3.69
CA PRO A 507 -8.86 -0.13 5.14
C PRO A 507 -10.08 -0.84 5.75
N ASP A 508 -10.79 -1.68 5.00
CA ASP A 508 -11.90 -2.48 5.52
C ASP A 508 -11.39 -3.74 6.26
N GLY A 509 -11.74 -3.90 7.54
CA GLY A 509 -11.41 -5.08 8.33
C GLY A 509 -11.91 -6.40 7.77
N LEU A 510 -12.93 -6.36 6.92
CA LEU A 510 -13.40 -7.53 6.19
C LEU A 510 -12.29 -8.17 5.35
N GLN A 511 -11.33 -7.40 4.84
CA GLN A 511 -10.17 -7.93 4.10
C GLN A 511 -9.38 -8.98 4.92
N GLY A 512 -9.26 -8.79 6.21
CA GLY A 512 -8.64 -9.75 7.12
C GLY A 512 -9.46 -11.04 7.30
N LEU A 513 -10.78 -10.97 7.11
CA LEU A 513 -11.72 -12.08 7.32
C LEU A 513 -12.00 -12.89 6.04
N LEU A 514 -11.75 -12.36 4.85
CA LEU A 514 -12.05 -13.05 3.58
C LEU A 514 -11.36 -14.42 3.47
N ARG A 515 -10.20 -14.60 4.12
CA ARG A 515 -9.51 -15.91 4.19
C ARG A 515 -10.24 -16.98 5.00
N TYR A 516 -11.31 -16.62 5.71
CA TYR A 516 -12.16 -17.54 6.48
C TYR A 516 -13.48 -17.85 5.76
N ASN A 517 -13.70 -17.30 4.56
CA ASN A 517 -14.88 -17.56 3.76
C ASN A 517 -14.74 -18.89 3.01
N GLY A 518 -15.66 -19.81 3.21
CA GLY A 518 -15.68 -21.11 2.52
C GLY A 518 -15.73 -20.98 1.00
N ALA A 519 -16.46 -19.99 0.46
CA ALA A 519 -16.54 -19.72 -0.97
C ALA A 519 -15.20 -19.31 -1.60
N ALA A 520 -14.23 -18.85 -0.80
CA ALA A 520 -12.90 -18.45 -1.25
C ALA A 520 -11.85 -19.57 -1.14
N SER A 521 -12.26 -20.82 -0.87
CA SER A 521 -11.38 -22.00 -0.74
C SER A 521 -10.58 -22.25 -2.02
N GLY A 522 -9.27 -22.49 -1.87
CA GLY A 522 -8.34 -22.62 -3.00
C GLY A 522 -7.96 -21.28 -3.67
N GLY A 523 -8.54 -20.18 -3.19
CA GLY A 523 -8.15 -18.80 -3.50
C GLY A 523 -7.40 -18.18 -2.33
N ILE A 524 -7.97 -17.12 -1.74
CA ILE A 524 -7.41 -16.46 -0.54
C ILE A 524 -7.55 -17.34 0.72
N ASN A 525 -8.55 -18.20 0.79
CA ASN A 525 -8.75 -19.17 1.85
C ASN A 525 -7.91 -20.43 1.59
N LEU A 526 -6.66 -20.40 2.01
CA LEU A 526 -5.73 -21.53 1.87
C LEU A 526 -5.99 -22.65 2.89
N SER A 527 -6.61 -22.32 4.04
CA SER A 527 -6.96 -23.32 5.06
C SER A 527 -8.15 -24.17 4.68
N ARG A 528 -8.93 -23.79 3.69
CA ARG A 528 -10.21 -24.43 3.32
C ARG A 528 -11.23 -24.47 4.45
N PHE A 529 -11.11 -23.52 5.38
CA PHE A 529 -12.09 -23.35 6.44
C PHE A 529 -13.46 -23.00 5.86
N ASN A 530 -14.48 -23.76 6.22
CA ASN A 530 -15.83 -23.61 5.71
C ASN A 530 -16.85 -23.85 6.83
N LEU A 531 -17.09 -22.80 7.63
CA LEU A 531 -18.07 -22.82 8.70
C LEU A 531 -19.29 -22.00 8.27
N PRO A 532 -20.51 -22.59 8.19
CA PRO A 532 -21.71 -21.86 7.76
C PRO A 532 -21.95 -20.55 8.52
N GLN A 533 -21.75 -20.56 9.85
CA GLN A 533 -21.88 -19.36 10.69
C GLN A 533 -20.90 -18.26 10.27
N MET A 534 -19.64 -18.59 9.97
CA MET A 534 -18.64 -17.62 9.54
C MET A 534 -18.95 -17.09 8.14
N ASN A 535 -19.39 -17.96 7.23
CA ASN A 535 -19.79 -17.53 5.88
C ASN A 535 -20.94 -16.54 5.92
N ALA A 536 -22.01 -16.84 6.67
CA ALA A 536 -23.14 -15.94 6.84
C ALA A 536 -22.74 -14.58 7.48
N LEU A 537 -21.79 -14.62 8.44
CA LEU A 537 -21.23 -13.43 9.08
C LEU A 537 -20.48 -12.55 8.06
N ILE A 538 -19.65 -13.14 7.22
CA ILE A 538 -18.90 -12.44 6.16
C ILE A 538 -19.86 -11.84 5.12
N GLU A 539 -20.90 -12.56 4.72
CA GLU A 539 -21.93 -12.05 3.81
C GLU A 539 -22.65 -10.82 4.39
N ARG A 540 -23.03 -10.87 5.67
CA ARG A 540 -23.61 -9.70 6.36
C ARG A 540 -22.64 -8.53 6.42
N LEU A 541 -21.39 -8.75 6.79
CA LEU A 541 -20.33 -7.73 6.83
C LEU A 541 -20.12 -7.04 5.48
N LEU A 542 -20.30 -7.75 4.37
CA LEU A 542 -20.21 -7.20 3.01
C LEU A 542 -21.32 -6.19 2.70
N LEU A 543 -22.51 -6.42 3.25
CA LEU A 543 -23.72 -5.65 2.93
C LEU A 543 -23.96 -4.48 3.90
N LEU A 544 -23.37 -4.49 5.10
CA LEU A 544 -23.61 -3.49 6.13
C LEU A 544 -22.68 -2.29 6.00
N PRO A 545 -23.20 -1.06 6.12
CA PRO A 545 -22.37 0.13 6.32
C PRO A 545 -21.68 0.11 7.70
N ASP A 546 -20.76 1.05 7.93
CA ASP A 546 -20.13 1.22 9.25
C ASP A 546 -21.19 1.56 10.31
N GLY A 547 -21.02 0.99 11.48
CA GLY A 547 -21.91 1.20 12.60
C GLY A 547 -21.81 0.10 13.67
N PRO A 548 -22.56 0.26 14.78
CA PRO A 548 -22.47 -0.65 15.92
C PRO A 548 -22.79 -2.12 15.58
N GLU A 549 -23.73 -2.36 14.66
CA GLU A 549 -24.08 -3.71 14.21
C GLU A 549 -22.86 -4.38 13.53
N ARG A 550 -22.19 -3.66 12.64
CA ARG A 550 -21.01 -4.16 11.92
C ARG A 550 -19.86 -4.44 12.87
N GLU A 551 -19.64 -3.58 13.85
CA GLU A 551 -18.61 -3.79 14.89
C GLU A 551 -18.89 -5.04 15.74
N ALA A 552 -20.15 -5.29 16.10
CA ALA A 552 -20.55 -6.51 16.79
C ALA A 552 -20.26 -7.77 15.97
N LEU A 553 -20.52 -7.75 14.65
CA LEU A 553 -20.18 -8.86 13.75
C LEU A 553 -18.67 -9.07 13.62
N PHE A 554 -17.86 -8.00 13.60
CA PHE A 554 -16.41 -8.14 13.65
C PHE A 554 -15.93 -8.82 14.92
N LEU A 555 -16.53 -8.48 16.06
CA LEU A 555 -16.18 -9.12 17.35
C LEU A 555 -16.55 -10.61 17.36
N GLU A 556 -17.73 -10.96 16.84
CA GLU A 556 -18.16 -12.36 16.71
C GLU A 556 -17.21 -13.13 15.78
N ALA A 557 -16.86 -12.58 14.62
CA ALA A 557 -15.92 -13.19 13.70
C ALA A 557 -14.54 -13.44 14.36
N LYS A 558 -14.00 -12.47 15.12
CA LYS A 558 -12.74 -12.64 15.86
C LYS A 558 -12.81 -13.80 16.85
N ARG A 559 -13.93 -13.96 17.57
CA ARG A 559 -14.14 -15.09 18.50
C ARG A 559 -14.20 -16.43 17.77
N LEU A 560 -14.91 -16.50 16.65
CA LEU A 560 -14.97 -17.73 15.84
C LEU A 560 -13.60 -18.13 15.29
N THR A 561 -12.80 -17.15 14.82
CA THR A 561 -11.44 -17.44 14.33
C THR A 561 -10.54 -18.03 15.41
N ALA A 562 -10.64 -17.52 16.66
CA ALA A 562 -9.89 -18.04 17.80
C ALA A 562 -10.41 -19.42 18.26
N ALA A 563 -11.73 -19.63 18.29
CA ALA A 563 -12.34 -20.87 18.73
C ALA A 563 -11.97 -22.05 17.83
N TRP A 564 -12.13 -21.92 16.51
CA TRP A 564 -11.91 -22.99 15.53
C TRP A 564 -10.47 -23.14 15.08
N MET A 565 -9.65 -22.11 15.22
CA MET A 565 -8.20 -22.06 14.93
C MET A 565 -7.81 -22.60 13.53
N PRO A 566 -8.44 -22.16 12.43
CA PRO A 566 -7.99 -22.54 11.09
C PRO A 566 -6.68 -21.84 10.69
N TYR A 567 -6.33 -20.76 11.39
CA TYR A 567 -5.07 -20.03 11.27
C TYR A 567 -4.56 -19.62 12.65
N LYS A 568 -3.30 -19.91 12.97
CA LYS A 568 -2.59 -19.26 14.06
C LYS A 568 -2.07 -17.91 13.54
N LEU A 569 -2.68 -16.83 13.97
CA LEU A 569 -2.16 -15.49 13.73
C LEU A 569 -0.90 -15.29 14.57
N ARG A 570 0.19 -14.81 13.97
CA ARG A 570 1.49 -14.67 14.63
C ARG A 570 1.82 -13.20 14.86
N SER A 571 1.98 -12.41 13.78
CA SER A 571 2.39 -11.02 13.93
C SER A 571 1.85 -10.12 12.80
N HIS A 572 1.80 -8.82 13.10
CA HIS A 572 1.68 -7.75 12.11
C HIS A 572 3.05 -7.10 11.94
N LEU A 573 3.53 -7.00 10.70
CA LEU A 573 4.85 -6.47 10.40
C LEU A 573 4.92 -4.95 10.60
N ILE A 574 6.05 -4.46 11.10
CA ILE A 574 6.40 -3.04 11.13
C ILE A 574 7.38 -2.79 9.98
N ALA A 575 6.95 -2.00 9.00
CA ALA A 575 7.89 -1.50 7.99
C ALA A 575 8.58 -0.23 8.53
N SER A 576 9.88 -0.15 8.29
CA SER A 576 10.71 0.98 8.71
C SER A 576 11.22 1.70 7.47
N ALA A 577 11.05 3.03 7.42
CA ALA A 577 11.70 3.88 6.43
C ALA A 577 12.70 4.78 7.12
N MET A 578 13.76 5.15 6.42
CA MET A 578 14.71 6.15 6.89
C MET A 578 14.76 7.33 5.92
N THR A 579 14.86 8.53 6.46
CA THR A 579 14.87 9.78 5.70
C THR A 579 16.09 10.61 6.06
N GLN A 580 16.65 11.28 5.05
CA GLN A 580 17.66 12.31 5.25
C GLN A 580 17.03 13.54 5.96
N PRO A 581 17.82 14.36 6.68
CA PRO A 581 17.29 15.49 7.46
C PRO A 581 16.57 16.55 6.64
N TRP A 582 16.89 16.67 5.36
CA TRP A 582 16.26 17.65 4.45
C TRP A 582 14.96 17.14 3.81
N LEU A 583 14.60 15.84 3.88
CA LEU A 583 13.31 15.34 3.41
C LEU A 583 12.26 15.55 4.50
N VAL A 584 11.23 16.34 4.22
CA VAL A 584 10.14 16.62 5.17
C VAL A 584 8.79 16.19 4.64
N GLY A 585 7.86 15.84 5.54
CA GLY A 585 6.50 15.47 5.19
C GLY A 585 6.31 14.01 4.81
N TYR A 586 7.33 13.17 4.88
CA TYR A 586 7.16 11.74 4.61
C TYR A 586 6.41 11.06 5.77
N ARG A 587 5.32 10.39 5.42
CA ARG A 587 4.62 9.41 6.25
C ARG A 587 4.25 8.23 5.38
N ARG A 588 4.53 7.02 5.84
CA ARG A 588 4.31 5.80 5.04
C ARG A 588 2.85 5.64 4.62
N PRO A 589 2.56 5.51 3.33
CA PRO A 589 1.26 5.11 2.84
C PRO A 589 0.90 3.69 3.28
N LEU A 590 -0.38 3.46 3.63
CA LEU A 590 -0.86 2.14 4.06
C LEU A 590 -1.53 1.35 2.93
N PHE A 591 -2.45 1.99 2.20
CA PHE A 591 -3.27 1.37 1.15
C PHE A 591 -3.12 2.05 -0.21
N TRP A 592 -2.22 3.03 -0.33
CA TRP A 592 -1.93 3.77 -1.56
C TRP A 592 -0.43 3.87 -1.78
N SER A 593 0.00 4.32 -2.96
CA SER A 593 1.42 4.38 -3.31
C SER A 593 1.93 5.81 -3.53
N ASN A 594 1.06 6.76 -3.85
CA ASN A 594 1.46 8.13 -4.15
C ASN A 594 1.80 8.94 -2.89
N TRP A 595 3.04 9.42 -2.80
CA TRP A 595 3.52 10.28 -1.71
C TRP A 595 4.57 11.30 -2.13
N PHE A 596 5.11 11.24 -3.36
CA PHE A 596 6.15 12.15 -3.84
C PHE A 596 5.64 13.59 -3.94
N ASP A 597 4.37 13.78 -4.23
CA ASP A 597 3.73 15.08 -4.36
C ASP A 597 3.55 15.81 -3.02
N VAL A 598 3.49 15.08 -1.90
CA VAL A 598 3.22 15.62 -0.56
C VAL A 598 4.46 15.79 0.33
N VAL A 599 5.65 15.51 -0.19
CA VAL A 599 6.92 15.74 0.52
C VAL A 599 7.68 16.90 -0.06
N ASP A 600 8.50 17.54 0.76
CA ASP A 600 9.41 18.61 0.32
C ASP A 600 10.86 18.26 0.59
N VAL A 601 11.76 18.77 -0.25
CA VAL A 601 13.21 18.65 -0.11
C VAL A 601 13.76 20.05 0.22
N LEU A 602 14.24 20.21 1.45
CA LEU A 602 14.92 21.42 1.88
C LEU A 602 16.33 21.52 1.29
N PRO A 603 16.99 22.69 1.31
CA PRO A 603 18.39 22.80 0.90
C PRO A 603 19.27 21.77 1.63
N ARG A 604 20.16 21.12 0.88
CA ARG A 604 21.13 20.14 1.42
C ARG A 604 22.34 20.89 1.92
N ASN A 605 22.47 21.00 3.23
CA ASN A 605 23.65 21.58 3.87
C ASN A 605 24.77 20.55 4.00
#